data_78aa8f7f37646baa3936e0dfe8e7904b
#
_entry.id   78aa8f7f37646baa3936e0dfe8e7904b
#
_cell.length_a   1.000
_cell.length_b   1.000
_cell.length_c   1.000
_cell.angle_alpha   90.00
_cell.angle_beta   90.00
_cell.angle_gamma   90.00
#
_symmetry.space_group_name_H-M   'P 1'
#
loop_
_entity.id
_entity.type
_entity.pdbx_description
1 polymer ?
#
loop_
_entity_poly.entity_id
_entity_poly.type
_entity_poly.pdbx_seq_one_letter_code
_entity_poly.pdbx_strand_id
1 'polypeptide(L)'
;MKYLFNKIRLVSLLMALTTIAVVASCSKDDKDETNPVITDIGIVANPVNCQVYHRGDTIPFRYVFEDDMELGSYNIEIHDNSDHHSHSTEGNDHDHEGGECTHDHEEEHEHEAGEQHWVYNESFEIPVGQRHYEAHVNIAIPIDIAEGDYHFMIRLTDRAGWQQLKAIAIIIEE
;
A
#
# COMPACT_ATOMS: atom_id res chain seq x y z
N MET A 1 -20.64 31.25 63.65
CA MET A 1 -21.44 30.53 62.65
C MET A 1 -21.27 31.05 61.21
N LYS A 2 -21.30 32.35 60.96
CA LYS A 2 -21.13 32.88 59.59
C LYS A 2 -19.78 32.58 58.89
N TYR A 3 -18.69 32.49 59.64
CA TYR A 3 -17.34 32.22 59.13
C TYR A 3 -17.15 30.76 58.61
N LEU A 4 -17.81 29.82 59.27
CA LEU A 4 -17.77 28.40 58.88
C LEU A 4 -18.56 28.14 57.59
N PHE A 5 -19.71 28.80 57.45
CA PHE A 5 -20.53 28.71 56.24
C PHE A 5 -19.84 29.29 54.99
N ASN A 6 -19.08 30.38 55.13
CA ASN A 6 -18.32 30.96 54.01
C ASN A 6 -17.15 30.08 53.55
N LYS A 7 -16.45 29.42 54.49
CA LYS A 7 -15.37 28.47 54.14
C LYS A 7 -15.91 27.24 53.41
N ILE A 8 -17.05 26.70 53.85
CA ILE A 8 -17.69 25.55 53.21
C ILE A 8 -18.14 25.90 51.80
N ARG A 9 -18.73 27.09 51.59
CA ARG A 9 -19.10 27.57 50.22
C ARG A 9 -17.90 27.79 49.31
N LEU A 10 -16.80 28.30 49.82
CA LEU A 10 -15.58 28.52 49.07
C LEU A 10 -14.93 27.19 48.64
N VAL A 11 -14.88 26.20 49.52
CA VAL A 11 -14.35 24.85 49.22
C VAL A 11 -15.23 24.12 48.22
N SER A 12 -16.58 24.25 48.34
CA SER A 12 -17.51 23.64 47.36
C SER A 12 -17.39 24.30 45.97
N LEU A 13 -17.15 25.60 45.92
CA LEU A 13 -16.95 26.32 44.65
C LEU A 13 -15.62 25.94 43.98
N LEU A 14 -14.55 25.77 44.76
CA LEU A 14 -13.26 25.28 44.25
C LEU A 14 -13.33 23.84 43.77
N MET A 15 -14.07 22.97 44.45
CA MET A 15 -14.25 21.58 44.04
C MET A 15 -15.09 21.45 42.78
N ALA A 16 -16.08 22.31 42.56
CA ALA A 16 -16.89 22.35 41.34
C ALA A 16 -16.09 22.87 40.13
N LEU A 17 -15.11 23.76 40.34
CA LEU A 17 -14.28 24.28 39.28
C LEU A 17 -13.23 23.28 38.79
N THR A 18 -12.75 22.39 39.66
CA THR A 18 -11.77 21.35 39.28
C THR A 18 -12.40 20.17 38.54
N THR A 19 -13.68 19.89 38.71
CA THR A 19 -14.37 18.82 37.96
C THR A 19 -14.73 19.21 36.54
N ILE A 20 -14.82 20.50 36.22
CA ILE A 20 -15.13 20.95 34.83
C ILE A 20 -13.89 20.91 33.93
N ALA A 21 -12.68 20.97 34.51
CA ALA A 21 -11.43 20.94 33.72
C ALA A 21 -11.06 19.55 33.15
N VAL A 22 -11.66 18.46 33.68
CA VAL A 22 -11.30 17.09 33.29
C VAL A 22 -12.09 16.57 32.07
N VAL A 23 -13.23 17.19 31.74
CA VAL A 23 -14.05 16.76 30.60
C VAL A 23 -13.74 17.50 29.27
N ALA A 24 -12.79 18.42 29.26
CA ALA A 24 -12.43 19.15 28.03
C ALA A 24 -11.23 18.55 27.27
N SER A 25 -10.73 17.38 27.69
CA SER A 25 -9.68 16.65 26.99
C SER A 25 -10.25 15.45 26.21
N CYS A 26 -11.40 15.61 25.55
CA CYS A 26 -11.67 14.85 24.35
C CYS A 26 -10.88 15.55 23.24
N SER A 27 -9.64 15.14 23.01
CA SER A 27 -9.04 15.32 21.72
C SER A 27 -10.06 14.77 20.70
N LYS A 28 -10.46 15.57 19.72
CA LYS A 28 -10.98 15.01 18.49
C LYS A 28 -9.83 14.15 17.98
N ASP A 29 -9.93 12.85 18.16
CA ASP A 29 -9.15 11.95 17.33
C ASP A 29 -9.63 12.25 15.92
N ASP A 30 -8.80 12.94 15.14
CA ASP A 30 -9.06 13.18 13.74
C ASP A 30 -9.15 11.78 13.11
N LYS A 31 -10.38 11.39 12.78
CA LYS A 31 -10.64 10.08 12.19
C LYS A 31 -10.10 10.11 10.76
N ASP A 32 -9.25 9.16 10.45
CA ASP A 32 -8.80 8.94 9.11
C ASP A 32 -9.97 8.47 8.23
N GLU A 33 -10.19 9.17 7.11
CA GLU A 33 -11.29 8.92 6.17
C GLU A 33 -10.79 8.88 4.71
N THR A 34 -9.46 8.85 4.51
CA THR A 34 -8.82 8.89 3.20
C THR A 34 -8.04 7.60 2.93
N ASN A 35 -7.93 7.23 1.67
CA ASN A 35 -7.07 6.12 1.27
C ASN A 35 -5.62 6.60 1.13
N PRO A 36 -4.64 5.78 1.48
CA PRO A 36 -3.25 6.06 1.17
C PRO A 36 -3.03 6.06 -0.35
N VAL A 37 -1.97 6.69 -0.82
CA VAL A 37 -1.67 6.89 -2.24
C VAL A 37 -0.36 6.24 -2.63
N ILE A 38 -0.36 5.45 -3.72
CA ILE A 38 0.82 4.93 -4.39
C ILE A 38 1.15 5.85 -5.57
N THR A 39 2.31 6.50 -5.56
CA THR A 39 2.71 7.48 -6.57
C THR A 39 4.14 7.26 -7.05
N ASP A 40 4.45 7.82 -8.21
CA ASP A 40 5.80 7.88 -8.80
C ASP A 40 6.33 9.31 -8.92
N ILE A 41 5.62 10.28 -8.35
CA ILE A 41 5.99 11.69 -8.43
C ILE A 41 7.36 11.94 -7.81
N GLY A 42 8.25 12.53 -8.60
CA GLY A 42 9.60 12.91 -8.17
C GLY A 42 10.65 11.81 -8.18
N ILE A 43 10.29 10.61 -8.60
CA ILE A 43 11.20 9.46 -8.72
C ILE A 43 11.13 8.83 -10.11
N VAL A 44 12.06 7.92 -10.39
CA VAL A 44 11.92 6.94 -11.48
C VAL A 44 11.36 5.68 -10.85
N ALA A 45 10.07 5.44 -11.05
CA ALA A 45 9.40 4.25 -10.52
C ALA A 45 9.81 2.97 -11.27
N ASN A 46 9.77 1.84 -10.59
CA ASN A 46 10.04 0.53 -11.13
C ASN A 46 9.27 -0.54 -10.34
N PRO A 47 8.61 -1.53 -11.00
CA PRO A 47 8.42 -1.62 -12.44
C PRO A 47 7.45 -0.56 -12.98
N VAL A 48 7.49 -0.32 -14.28
CA VAL A 48 6.46 0.41 -15.01
C VAL A 48 5.67 -0.58 -15.87
N ASN A 49 4.48 -0.18 -16.33
CA ASN A 49 3.63 -1.06 -17.13
C ASN A 49 4.34 -1.54 -18.39
N CYS A 50 4.19 -2.83 -18.72
CA CYS A 50 4.84 -3.53 -19.82
C CYS A 50 6.38 -3.51 -19.79
N GLN A 51 6.97 -3.40 -18.63
CA GLN A 51 8.42 -3.51 -18.49
C GLN A 51 8.86 -4.95 -18.66
N VAL A 52 9.89 -5.16 -19.50
CA VAL A 52 10.50 -6.47 -19.74
C VAL A 52 11.64 -6.70 -18.76
N TYR A 53 11.72 -7.92 -18.25
CA TYR A 53 12.81 -8.48 -17.45
C TYR A 53 13.20 -9.85 -18.01
N HIS A 54 14.38 -10.34 -17.65
CA HIS A 54 14.82 -11.68 -18.01
C HIS A 54 14.90 -12.59 -16.77
N ARG A 55 14.81 -13.88 -17.00
CA ARG A 55 15.04 -14.89 -15.96
C ARG A 55 16.40 -14.66 -15.30
N GLY A 56 16.46 -14.70 -13.96
CA GLY A 56 17.67 -14.42 -13.19
C GLY A 56 17.98 -12.94 -12.95
N ASP A 57 17.22 -12.03 -13.54
CA ASP A 57 17.33 -10.60 -13.26
C ASP A 57 16.82 -10.25 -11.86
N THR A 58 16.97 -8.99 -11.51
CA THR A 58 16.42 -8.41 -10.28
C THR A 58 15.50 -7.26 -10.64
N ILE A 59 14.28 -7.27 -10.12
CA ILE A 59 13.36 -6.12 -10.19
C ILE A 59 13.75 -5.14 -9.08
N PRO A 60 14.31 -3.97 -9.40
CA PRO A 60 14.62 -2.95 -8.38
C PRO A 60 13.34 -2.14 -8.07
N PHE A 61 12.44 -2.73 -7.29
CA PHE A 61 11.19 -2.09 -6.91
C PHE A 61 11.43 -0.73 -6.27
N ARG A 62 10.69 0.30 -6.74
CA ARG A 62 10.77 1.65 -6.23
C ARG A 62 9.48 2.41 -6.48
N TYR A 63 8.79 2.80 -5.40
CA TYR A 63 7.58 3.63 -5.41
C TYR A 63 7.55 4.54 -4.20
N VAL A 64 6.78 5.63 -4.29
CA VAL A 64 6.50 6.53 -3.16
C VAL A 64 5.10 6.25 -2.64
N PHE A 65 4.97 6.19 -1.33
CA PHE A 65 3.72 6.02 -0.61
C PHE A 65 3.43 7.29 0.20
N GLU A 66 2.19 7.75 0.15
CA GLU A 66 1.75 8.95 0.85
C GLU A 66 0.43 8.71 1.56
N ASP A 67 0.24 9.38 2.68
CA ASP A 67 -0.98 9.35 3.48
C ASP A 67 -1.12 10.64 4.28
N ASP A 68 -2.35 11.10 4.50
CA ASP A 68 -2.61 12.33 5.24
C ASP A 68 -2.48 12.17 6.76
N MET A 69 -2.55 10.92 7.28
CA MET A 69 -2.42 10.59 8.70
C MET A 69 -1.18 9.75 9.00
N GLU A 70 -1.16 8.48 8.65
CA GLU A 70 -0.05 7.58 8.94
C GLU A 70 -0.08 6.29 8.08
N LEU A 71 0.99 6.05 7.34
CA LEU A 71 1.22 4.81 6.60
C LEU A 71 1.41 3.61 7.54
N GLY A 72 0.93 2.44 7.12
CA GLY A 72 1.00 1.19 7.88
C GLY A 72 1.99 0.18 7.31
N SER A 73 1.63 -0.44 6.20
CA SER A 73 2.39 -1.51 5.56
C SER A 73 2.09 -1.56 4.07
N TYR A 74 2.94 -2.28 3.33
CA TYR A 74 2.64 -2.62 1.94
C TYR A 74 2.97 -4.08 1.67
N ASN A 75 2.27 -4.64 0.67
CA ASN A 75 2.49 -5.99 0.18
C ASN A 75 2.81 -5.91 -1.31
N ILE A 76 3.75 -6.73 -1.74
CA ILE A 76 4.07 -6.95 -3.15
C ILE A 76 3.70 -8.39 -3.48
N GLU A 77 2.87 -8.57 -4.50
CA GLU A 77 2.49 -9.86 -5.05
C GLU A 77 2.81 -9.90 -6.55
N ILE A 78 3.49 -10.96 -6.99
CA ILE A 78 3.74 -11.22 -8.41
C ILE A 78 3.21 -12.62 -8.69
N HIS A 79 2.43 -12.77 -9.75
CA HIS A 79 1.92 -14.04 -10.22
C HIS A 79 1.70 -14.03 -11.74
N ASP A 80 1.72 -15.21 -12.31
CA ASP A 80 1.47 -15.44 -13.73
C ASP A 80 0.06 -14.96 -14.16
N ASN A 81 -0.03 -14.40 -15.36
CA ASN A 81 -1.27 -13.95 -15.99
C ASN A 81 -1.66 -14.79 -17.20
N SER A 82 -1.27 -16.06 -17.27
CA SER A 82 -1.58 -16.95 -18.40
C SER A 82 -3.09 -17.11 -18.67
N ASP A 83 -3.94 -16.93 -17.65
CA ASP A 83 -5.40 -17.00 -17.76
C ASP A 83 -6.06 -15.67 -18.17
N HIS A 84 -5.27 -14.62 -18.46
CA HIS A 84 -5.73 -13.28 -18.86
C HIS A 84 -6.89 -12.73 -18.00
N HIS A 85 -6.85 -12.97 -16.69
CA HIS A 85 -7.86 -12.44 -15.77
C HIS A 85 -7.52 -11.01 -15.36
N SER A 86 -8.49 -10.11 -15.52
CA SER A 86 -8.31 -8.71 -15.09
C SER A 86 -8.57 -8.57 -13.59
N HIS A 87 -7.64 -7.94 -12.86
CA HIS A 87 -7.88 -7.50 -11.49
C HIS A 87 -8.55 -6.12 -11.51
N SER A 88 -9.90 -6.10 -11.66
CA SER A 88 -10.65 -4.87 -11.48
C SER A 88 -10.85 -4.60 -9.98
N THR A 89 -10.26 -3.53 -9.48
CA THR A 89 -10.68 -2.96 -8.20
C THR A 89 -11.99 -2.23 -8.41
N GLU A 90 -13.12 -2.82 -8.00
CA GLU A 90 -14.39 -2.08 -7.92
C GLU A 90 -14.26 -1.00 -6.83
N GLY A 91 -14.03 0.23 -7.24
CA GLY A 91 -14.02 1.38 -6.33
C GLY A 91 -13.21 2.57 -6.83
N ASN A 92 -13.87 3.41 -7.60
CA ASN A 92 -13.48 4.71 -8.14
C ASN A 92 -12.81 4.71 -9.51
N ASP A 93 -13.57 5.27 -10.47
CA ASP A 93 -13.11 5.78 -11.75
C ASP A 93 -11.82 6.58 -11.60
N HIS A 94 -10.88 6.24 -12.39
CA HIS A 94 -9.70 6.91 -12.92
C HIS A 94 -8.42 6.10 -12.71
N ASP A 95 -7.88 5.71 -13.85
CA ASP A 95 -6.58 5.12 -14.14
C ASP A 95 -6.52 3.58 -14.16
N HIS A 96 -7.11 2.99 -15.21
CA HIS A 96 -6.77 1.65 -15.69
C HIS A 96 -5.39 1.68 -16.38
N GLU A 97 -4.31 1.76 -15.62
CA GLU A 97 -2.96 1.60 -16.15
C GLU A 97 -2.46 0.13 -16.14
N GLY A 98 -3.31 -0.82 -15.83
CA GLY A 98 -3.02 -2.25 -15.96
C GLY A 98 -3.54 -2.83 -17.28
N GLY A 99 -3.27 -2.17 -18.42
CA GLY A 99 -3.60 -2.70 -19.74
C GLY A 99 -2.78 -3.93 -20.08
N GLU A 100 -3.38 -4.88 -20.82
CA GLU A 100 -2.65 -5.98 -21.43
C GLU A 100 -1.49 -5.43 -22.25
N CYS A 101 -0.30 -5.99 -22.04
CA CYS A 101 0.84 -5.66 -22.85
C CYS A 101 0.61 -6.31 -24.21
N THR A 102 0.40 -5.49 -25.25
CA THR A 102 0.28 -6.00 -26.61
C THR A 102 1.65 -6.44 -27.10
N HIS A 103 2.02 -7.67 -26.84
CA HIS A 103 3.00 -8.37 -27.66
C HIS A 103 2.28 -9.03 -28.81
N ASP A 104 2.82 -8.89 -30.02
CA ASP A 104 2.39 -9.67 -31.19
C ASP A 104 2.79 -11.15 -30.97
N HIS A 105 2.09 -11.82 -30.06
CA HIS A 105 2.21 -13.26 -29.89
C HIS A 105 1.41 -13.95 -31.00
N GLU A 106 1.99 -14.01 -32.22
CA GLU A 106 1.48 -14.91 -33.28
C GLU A 106 1.84 -16.38 -33.01
N GLU A 107 2.51 -16.69 -31.88
CA GLU A 107 2.85 -18.06 -31.50
C GLU A 107 2.21 -18.39 -30.17
N GLU A 108 1.32 -19.39 -30.16
CA GLU A 108 0.88 -20.06 -28.94
C GLU A 108 2.14 -20.63 -28.26
N HIS A 109 2.62 -20.01 -27.18
CA HIS A 109 3.71 -20.57 -26.40
C HIS A 109 3.22 -21.86 -25.77
N GLU A 110 3.60 -23.01 -26.37
CA GLU A 110 3.49 -24.29 -25.70
C GLU A 110 4.44 -24.25 -24.49
N HIS A 111 3.89 -24.11 -23.30
CA HIS A 111 4.67 -24.21 -22.07
C HIS A 111 5.45 -25.53 -22.05
N GLU A 112 6.77 -25.43 -21.97
CA GLU A 112 7.60 -26.62 -21.87
C GLU A 112 7.26 -27.37 -20.58
N ALA A 113 7.12 -28.67 -20.66
CA ALA A 113 6.78 -29.53 -19.53
C ALA A 113 7.90 -29.47 -18.47
N GLY A 114 7.73 -28.69 -17.43
CA GLY A 114 8.68 -28.54 -16.32
C GLY A 114 8.90 -27.09 -15.84
N GLU A 115 8.41 -26.10 -16.56
CA GLU A 115 8.45 -24.71 -16.12
C GLU A 115 7.49 -24.48 -14.95
N GLN A 116 7.95 -23.71 -13.95
CA GLN A 116 7.17 -23.40 -12.77
C GLN A 116 6.59 -22.00 -12.87
N HIS A 117 5.30 -21.84 -12.60
CA HIS A 117 4.70 -20.53 -12.42
C HIS A 117 5.31 -19.86 -11.19
N TRP A 118 5.81 -18.66 -11.37
CA TRP A 118 6.39 -17.89 -10.28
C TRP A 118 5.31 -17.17 -9.49
N VAL A 119 5.36 -17.37 -8.18
CA VAL A 119 4.56 -16.60 -7.23
C VAL A 119 5.51 -15.98 -6.20
N TYR A 120 5.48 -14.65 -6.11
CA TYR A 120 6.14 -13.88 -5.07
C TYR A 120 5.06 -13.17 -4.25
N ASN A 121 5.14 -13.25 -2.93
CA ASN A 121 4.19 -12.56 -2.06
C ASN A 121 4.87 -12.21 -0.73
N GLU A 122 5.21 -10.93 -0.55
CA GLU A 122 5.87 -10.45 0.65
C GLU A 122 5.24 -9.16 1.16
N SER A 123 5.17 -9.05 2.51
CA SER A 123 4.65 -7.88 3.20
C SER A 123 5.76 -7.16 3.95
N PHE A 124 5.71 -5.83 3.94
CA PHE A 124 6.70 -4.94 4.52
C PHE A 124 6.02 -3.93 5.44
N GLU A 125 6.57 -3.77 6.63
CA GLU A 125 6.11 -2.76 7.58
C GLU A 125 6.75 -1.41 7.27
N ILE A 126 5.94 -0.35 7.31
CA ILE A 126 6.42 1.04 7.23
C ILE A 126 6.66 1.54 8.67
N PRO A 127 7.79 2.20 8.95
CA PRO A 127 8.06 2.73 10.29
C PRO A 127 6.95 3.65 10.78
N VAL A 128 6.63 3.54 12.07
CA VAL A 128 5.58 4.34 12.73
C VAL A 128 5.82 5.84 12.54
N GLY A 129 4.75 6.60 12.33
CA GLY A 129 4.77 8.06 12.17
C GLY A 129 5.11 8.55 10.77
N GLN A 130 5.24 7.67 9.78
CA GLN A 130 5.49 8.06 8.40
C GLN A 130 4.20 8.41 7.69
N ARG A 131 4.21 9.57 7.00
CA ARG A 131 3.16 10.01 6.05
C ARG A 131 3.65 10.02 4.60
N HIS A 132 4.94 9.86 4.44
CA HIS A 132 5.62 9.76 3.15
C HIS A 132 6.73 8.71 3.30
N TYR A 133 6.77 7.74 2.40
CA TYR A 133 7.74 6.66 2.44
C TYR A 133 8.14 6.26 1.03
N GLU A 134 9.43 6.31 0.73
CA GLU A 134 9.99 5.79 -0.52
C GLU A 134 10.41 4.34 -0.29
N ALA A 135 9.66 3.41 -0.89
CA ALA A 135 9.90 1.99 -0.79
C ALA A 135 10.95 1.53 -1.80
N HIS A 136 11.91 0.72 -1.35
CA HIS A 136 12.94 0.10 -2.17
C HIS A 136 13.07 -1.37 -1.80
N VAL A 137 12.86 -2.27 -2.77
CA VAL A 137 13.05 -3.72 -2.61
C VAL A 137 13.72 -4.28 -3.86
N ASN A 138 14.73 -5.12 -3.68
CA ASN A 138 15.32 -5.88 -4.77
C ASN A 138 14.69 -7.28 -4.80
N ILE A 139 13.94 -7.60 -5.84
CA ILE A 139 13.23 -8.87 -6.00
C ILE A 139 13.95 -9.69 -7.06
N ALA A 140 14.56 -10.80 -6.66
CA ALA A 140 15.24 -11.70 -7.60
C ALA A 140 14.22 -12.52 -8.39
N ILE A 141 14.37 -12.54 -9.70
CA ILE A 141 13.58 -13.39 -10.60
C ILE A 141 14.28 -14.76 -10.67
N PRO A 142 13.60 -15.87 -10.36
CA PRO A 142 14.19 -17.20 -10.51
C PRO A 142 14.52 -17.50 -11.99
N ILE A 143 15.47 -18.40 -12.21
CA ILE A 143 15.92 -18.75 -13.58
C ILE A 143 15.10 -19.89 -14.21
N ASP A 144 14.28 -20.57 -13.40
CA ASP A 144 13.54 -21.78 -13.77
C ASP A 144 12.02 -21.55 -13.83
N ILE A 145 11.59 -20.31 -13.99
CA ILE A 145 10.18 -19.95 -14.09
C ILE A 145 9.72 -19.89 -15.55
N ALA A 146 8.41 -19.96 -15.74
CA ALA A 146 7.79 -19.77 -17.06
C ALA A 146 7.99 -18.33 -17.57
N GLU A 147 8.23 -18.20 -18.87
CA GLU A 147 8.19 -16.91 -19.57
C GLU A 147 6.74 -16.45 -19.74
N GLY A 148 6.56 -15.16 -19.99
CA GLY A 148 5.25 -14.60 -20.32
C GLY A 148 4.87 -13.40 -19.48
N ASP A 149 3.57 -13.14 -19.46
CA ASP A 149 2.97 -12.01 -18.76
C ASP A 149 2.76 -12.32 -17.28
N TYR A 150 3.17 -11.40 -16.43
CA TYR A 150 2.98 -11.46 -14.99
C TYR A 150 2.27 -10.22 -14.48
N HIS A 151 1.41 -10.40 -13.49
CA HIS A 151 0.85 -9.31 -12.72
C HIS A 151 1.78 -8.96 -11.56
N PHE A 152 2.15 -7.69 -11.47
CA PHE A 152 2.88 -7.11 -10.34
C PHE A 152 1.92 -6.22 -9.56
N MET A 153 1.54 -6.63 -8.38
CA MET A 153 0.53 -5.96 -7.57
C MET A 153 1.16 -5.34 -6.33
N ILE A 154 0.80 -4.08 -6.06
CA ILE A 154 1.20 -3.35 -4.86
C ILE A 154 -0.05 -3.04 -4.08
N ARG A 155 -0.16 -3.54 -2.84
CA ARG A 155 -1.24 -3.19 -1.92
C ARG A 155 -0.66 -2.38 -0.78
N LEU A 156 -1.05 -1.12 -0.69
CA LEU A 156 -0.68 -0.21 0.38
C LEU A 156 -1.81 -0.16 1.41
N THR A 157 -1.46 -0.22 2.70
CA THR A 157 -2.41 -0.14 3.82
C THR A 157 -1.90 0.90 4.82
N ASP A 158 -2.75 1.83 5.23
CA ASP A 158 -2.46 2.78 6.30
C ASP A 158 -2.70 2.20 7.71
N ARG A 159 -2.50 3.00 8.76
CA ARG A 159 -2.75 2.57 10.13
C ARG A 159 -4.22 2.50 10.50
N ALA A 160 -5.10 3.19 9.77
CA ALA A 160 -6.54 3.12 9.97
C ALA A 160 -7.18 1.90 9.28
N GLY A 161 -6.47 1.26 8.35
CA GLY A 161 -6.89 0.09 7.60
C GLY A 161 -7.43 0.40 6.21
N TRP A 162 -7.33 1.66 5.74
CA TRP A 162 -7.63 2.01 4.36
C TRP A 162 -6.56 1.46 3.43
N GLN A 163 -6.95 1.16 2.19
CA GLN A 163 -6.07 0.51 1.24
C GLN A 163 -6.13 1.14 -0.14
N GLN A 164 -4.99 1.13 -0.82
CA GLN A 164 -4.90 1.31 -2.26
C GLN A 164 -4.20 0.11 -2.89
N LEU A 165 -4.70 -0.30 -4.06
CA LEU A 165 -4.11 -1.34 -4.90
C LEU A 165 -3.64 -0.70 -6.21
N LYS A 166 -2.40 -1.04 -6.64
CA LYS A 166 -1.87 -0.72 -7.97
C LYS A 166 -1.45 -2.03 -8.62
N ALA A 167 -2.00 -2.29 -9.82
CA ALA A 167 -1.62 -3.42 -10.65
C ALA A 167 -0.78 -2.92 -11.83
N ILE A 168 0.27 -3.66 -12.16
CA ILE A 168 1.22 -3.38 -13.25
C ILE A 168 1.41 -4.70 -13.99
N ALA A 169 1.33 -4.70 -15.31
CA ALA A 169 1.75 -5.83 -16.12
C ALA A 169 3.26 -5.76 -16.34
N ILE A 170 3.96 -6.86 -16.16
CA ILE A 170 5.38 -7.02 -16.51
C ILE A 170 5.53 -8.25 -17.39
N ILE A 171 6.61 -8.31 -18.16
CA ILE A 171 6.92 -9.41 -19.07
C ILE A 171 8.24 -10.02 -18.60
N ILE A 172 8.28 -11.35 -18.56
CA ILE A 172 9.49 -12.10 -18.27
C ILE A 172 9.88 -12.91 -19.51
N GLU A 173 11.11 -12.71 -19.99
CA GLU A 173 11.72 -13.38 -21.12
C GLU A 173 12.91 -14.24 -20.67
N GLU A 174 13.50 -15.02 -21.61
CA GLU A 174 14.66 -15.87 -21.39
C GLU A 174 15.92 -15.10 -20.91
#